data_05b566c8115e67d2d97a4cafa5b90ec6
#
_entry.id   05b566c8115e67d2d97a4cafa5b90ec6
#
_cell.length_a   1.000
_cell.length_b   1.000
_cell.length_c   1.000
_cell.angle_alpha   90.00
_cell.angle_beta   90.00
_cell.angle_gamma   90.00
#
_symmetry.space_group_name_H-M   'P 1'
#
loop_
_entity.id
_entity.type
_entity.pdbx_description
1 polymer ?
#
loop_
_entity_poly.entity_id
_entity_poly.type
_entity_poly.pdbx_seq_one_letter_code
_entity_poly.pdbx_strand_id
1 'polypeptide(L)'
;MVKRFLGVGKVQVGLAIMLFFILVAILGQPFCTHVLHTSPYQVDYMTLGGTAPGGKHWLGTTSAGQDVLAWMLYGTRNSVVVGLASAVIGTVLTVVIGTWAGFSGGWIDRFLNGFILVFANIPTFAILFMIAGVMQNAGWLLVSLVIGCFEWSGGARQI
;
A
#
# COMPACT_ATOMS: atom_id res chain seq x y z
N MET A 1 -24.70 -4.61 16.82
CA MET A 1 -23.25 -4.75 16.87
C MET A 1 -22.51 -3.55 16.27
N VAL A 2 -22.79 -3.16 15.04
CA VAL A 2 -22.11 -2.05 14.32
C VAL A 2 -22.15 -0.70 15.07
N LYS A 3 -23.30 -0.30 15.63
CA LYS A 3 -23.43 0.96 16.41
C LYS A 3 -22.55 0.99 17.67
N ARG A 4 -22.31 -0.16 18.29
CA ARG A 4 -21.46 -0.25 19.50
C ARG A 4 -19.97 -0.20 19.13
N PHE A 5 -19.62 -0.73 17.96
CA PHE A 5 -18.27 -0.67 17.39
C PHE A 5 -17.90 0.76 16.97
N LEU A 6 -18.82 1.45 16.30
CA LEU A 6 -18.65 2.84 15.89
C LEU A 6 -18.65 3.84 17.06
N GLY A 7 -19.13 3.43 18.25
CA GLY A 7 -19.10 4.26 19.48
C GLY A 7 -17.73 4.32 20.17
N VAL A 8 -16.75 3.50 19.73
CA VAL A 8 -15.42 3.51 20.32
C VAL A 8 -14.57 4.60 19.66
N GLY A 9 -14.13 5.59 20.44
CA GLY A 9 -13.37 6.74 19.92
C GLY A 9 -12.14 6.36 19.07
N LYS A 10 -11.43 5.30 19.44
CA LYS A 10 -10.28 4.80 18.65
C LYS A 10 -10.69 4.34 17.25
N VAL A 11 -11.86 3.71 17.11
CA VAL A 11 -12.40 3.26 15.82
C VAL A 11 -12.78 4.45 14.95
N GLN A 12 -13.41 5.47 15.55
CA GLN A 12 -13.76 6.70 14.83
C GLN A 12 -12.53 7.42 14.28
N VAL A 13 -11.48 7.55 15.10
CA VAL A 13 -10.22 8.14 14.65
C VAL A 13 -9.58 7.34 13.51
N GLY A 14 -9.52 6.00 13.64
CA GLY A 14 -8.99 5.14 12.59
C GLY A 14 -9.76 5.25 11.28
N LEU A 15 -11.10 5.26 11.35
CA LEU A 15 -11.97 5.45 10.18
C LEU A 15 -11.80 6.84 9.55
N ALA A 16 -11.66 7.89 10.37
CA ALA A 16 -11.42 9.24 9.87
C ALA A 16 -10.10 9.35 9.12
N ILE A 17 -9.02 8.77 9.65
CA ILE A 17 -7.71 8.74 8.98
C ILE A 17 -7.80 7.95 7.67
N MET A 18 -8.43 6.79 7.68
CA MET A 18 -8.61 5.96 6.47
C MET A 18 -9.40 6.72 5.40
N LEU A 19 -10.52 7.35 5.79
CA LEU A 19 -11.34 8.15 4.89
C LEU A 19 -10.56 9.33 4.32
N PHE A 20 -9.77 10.01 5.15
CA PHE A 20 -8.90 11.09 4.70
C PHE A 20 -7.94 10.63 3.60
N PHE A 21 -7.22 9.52 3.79
CA PHE A 21 -6.30 9.00 2.76
C PHE A 21 -7.02 8.52 1.50
N ILE A 22 -8.21 7.93 1.62
CA ILE A 22 -9.03 7.57 0.45
C ILE A 22 -9.45 8.82 -0.32
N LEU A 23 -9.89 9.87 0.36
CA LEU A 23 -10.24 11.14 -0.28
C LEU A 23 -9.02 11.77 -0.97
N VAL A 24 -7.86 11.78 -0.33
CA VAL A 24 -6.61 12.25 -0.94
C VAL A 24 -6.24 11.41 -2.16
N ALA A 25 -6.41 10.09 -2.11
CA ALA A 25 -6.13 9.21 -3.24
C ALA A 25 -7.04 9.47 -4.45
N ILE A 26 -8.31 9.84 -4.22
CA ILE A 26 -9.28 10.14 -5.29
C ILE A 26 -9.11 11.57 -5.80
N LEU A 27 -8.99 12.54 -4.90
CA LEU A 27 -9.02 13.96 -5.24
C LEU A 27 -7.62 14.55 -5.50
N GLY A 28 -6.55 13.93 -5.01
CA GLY A 28 -5.20 14.48 -5.09
C GLY A 28 -4.70 14.65 -6.52
N GLN A 29 -4.95 13.69 -7.40
CA GLN A 29 -4.56 13.80 -8.82
C GLN A 29 -5.31 14.91 -9.56
N PRO A 30 -6.66 14.99 -9.54
CA PRO A 30 -7.38 16.12 -10.14
C PRO A 30 -7.01 17.46 -9.50
N PHE A 31 -6.72 17.51 -8.22
CA PHE A 31 -6.26 18.74 -7.56
C PHE A 31 -4.91 19.22 -8.13
N CYS A 32 -3.94 18.30 -8.31
CA CYS A 32 -2.66 18.65 -8.92
C CYS A 32 -2.82 19.16 -10.37
N THR A 33 -3.67 18.50 -11.16
CA THR A 33 -3.80 18.83 -12.59
C THR A 33 -4.62 20.10 -12.83
N HIS A 34 -5.71 20.30 -12.06
CA HIS A 34 -6.64 21.40 -12.32
C HIS A 34 -6.42 22.65 -11.45
N VAL A 35 -5.85 22.48 -10.24
CA VAL A 35 -5.63 23.60 -9.31
C VAL A 35 -4.17 24.03 -9.28
N LEU A 36 -3.26 23.08 -9.12
CA LEU A 36 -1.83 23.39 -9.03
C LEU A 36 -1.15 23.46 -10.40
N HIS A 37 -1.79 22.94 -11.44
CA HIS A 37 -1.23 22.84 -12.80
C HIS A 37 0.16 22.20 -12.82
N THR A 38 0.40 21.22 -11.91
CA THR A 38 1.67 20.52 -11.74
C THR A 38 1.49 19.01 -11.85
N SER A 39 2.58 18.32 -12.20
CA SER A 39 2.63 16.86 -12.24
C SER A 39 3.93 16.40 -11.58
N PRO A 40 3.95 15.24 -10.91
CA PRO A 40 5.18 14.69 -10.31
C PRO A 40 6.28 14.40 -11.35
N TYR A 41 5.89 14.24 -12.62
CA TYR A 41 6.83 13.97 -13.71
C TYR A 41 7.35 15.26 -14.39
N GLN A 42 6.80 16.41 -14.03
CA GLN A 42 7.21 17.68 -14.58
C GLN A 42 8.40 18.22 -13.80
N VAL A 43 9.49 18.51 -14.51
CA VAL A 43 10.72 19.05 -13.93
C VAL A 43 10.75 20.56 -14.16
N ASP A 44 10.87 21.33 -13.09
CA ASP A 44 11.16 22.76 -13.19
C ASP A 44 12.69 22.96 -13.14
N TYR A 45 13.26 23.26 -14.30
CA TYR A 45 14.71 23.42 -14.45
C TYR A 45 15.28 24.61 -13.64
N MET A 46 14.43 25.58 -13.27
CA MET A 46 14.85 26.71 -12.44
C MET A 46 15.00 26.34 -10.96
N THR A 47 14.48 25.20 -10.54
CA THR A 47 14.50 24.71 -9.16
C THR A 47 15.34 23.45 -8.98
N LEU A 48 16.23 23.17 -9.92
CA LEU A 48 17.22 22.09 -9.79
C LEU A 48 18.10 22.32 -8.55
N GLY A 49 18.37 21.24 -7.80
CA GLY A 49 19.04 21.29 -6.52
C GLY A 49 18.09 21.38 -5.31
N GLY A 50 16.79 21.58 -5.59
CA GLY A 50 15.74 21.67 -4.57
C GLY A 50 15.53 23.08 -4.04
N THR A 51 14.27 23.42 -3.79
CA THR A 51 13.88 24.71 -3.17
C THR A 51 13.05 24.48 -1.91
N ALA A 52 13.16 25.42 -0.99
CA ALA A 52 12.31 25.44 0.20
C ALA A 52 10.84 25.66 -0.16
N PRO A 53 9.89 25.26 0.72
CA PRO A 53 8.47 25.56 0.56
C PRO A 53 8.21 27.05 0.32
N GLY A 54 7.39 27.36 -0.68
CA GLY A 54 6.99 28.74 -0.98
C GLY A 54 6.54 28.95 -2.41
N GLY A 55 5.89 30.08 -2.67
CA GLY A 55 5.51 30.53 -4.00
C GLY A 55 4.69 29.49 -4.79
N LYS A 56 5.21 29.09 -5.96
CA LYS A 56 4.58 28.12 -6.84
C LYS A 56 4.61 26.70 -6.31
N HIS A 57 5.61 26.35 -5.47
CA HIS A 57 5.82 25.01 -4.94
C HIS A 57 5.55 25.00 -3.41
N TRP A 58 4.34 24.68 -3.01
CA TRP A 58 3.88 24.78 -1.62
C TRP A 58 4.72 23.98 -0.62
N LEU A 59 5.20 22.80 -1.00
CA LEU A 59 6.10 21.98 -0.18
C LEU A 59 7.55 21.96 -0.72
N GLY A 60 7.87 22.90 -1.60
CA GLY A 60 9.17 22.96 -2.25
C GLY A 60 9.33 21.94 -3.38
N THR A 61 10.57 21.81 -3.85
CA THR A 61 10.93 20.87 -4.92
C THR A 61 12.00 19.90 -4.47
N THR A 62 12.04 18.72 -5.11
CA THR A 62 13.13 17.75 -4.95
C THR A 62 14.42 18.27 -5.59
N SER A 63 15.56 17.61 -5.33
CA SER A 63 16.82 17.91 -6.02
C SER A 63 16.74 17.78 -7.55
N ALA A 64 15.78 16.99 -8.05
CA ALA A 64 15.51 16.86 -9.47
C ALA A 64 14.54 17.94 -10.03
N GLY A 65 14.17 18.97 -9.24
CA GLY A 65 13.26 20.04 -9.65
C GLY A 65 11.78 19.62 -9.75
N GLN A 66 11.38 18.54 -9.09
CA GLN A 66 10.01 18.04 -9.12
C GLN A 66 9.23 18.52 -7.90
N ASP A 67 7.95 18.86 -8.06
CA ASP A 67 7.09 19.34 -6.97
C ASP A 67 6.80 18.25 -5.93
N VAL A 68 7.17 18.52 -4.67
CA VAL A 68 7.03 17.56 -3.56
C VAL A 68 5.56 17.26 -3.25
N LEU A 69 4.68 18.28 -3.30
CA LEU A 69 3.25 18.09 -3.04
C LEU A 69 2.61 17.20 -4.11
N ALA A 70 2.95 17.44 -5.39
CA ALA A 70 2.47 16.58 -6.47
C ALA A 70 2.93 15.14 -6.29
N TRP A 71 4.19 14.91 -5.91
CA TRP A 71 4.71 13.58 -5.61
C TRP A 71 3.96 12.89 -4.46
N MET A 72 3.67 13.61 -3.38
CA MET A 72 2.92 13.08 -2.24
C MET A 72 1.50 12.68 -2.62
N LEU A 73 0.79 13.53 -3.36
CA LEU A 73 -0.61 13.28 -3.75
C LEU A 73 -0.74 12.10 -4.73
N TYR A 74 0.14 12.03 -5.72
CA TYR A 74 0.18 10.88 -6.65
C TYR A 74 0.65 9.59 -5.95
N GLY A 75 1.65 9.69 -5.07
CA GLY A 75 2.15 8.57 -4.28
C GLY A 75 1.09 8.00 -3.36
N THR A 76 0.28 8.85 -2.72
CA THR A 76 -0.83 8.41 -1.86
C THR A 76 -1.84 7.56 -2.63
N ARG A 77 -2.21 7.95 -3.86
CA ARG A 77 -3.10 7.15 -4.69
C ARG A 77 -2.52 5.77 -4.97
N ASN A 78 -1.27 5.70 -5.41
CA ASN A 78 -0.60 4.44 -5.71
C ASN A 78 -0.52 3.54 -4.45
N SER A 79 -0.16 4.12 -3.30
CA SER A 79 -0.08 3.39 -2.03
C SER A 79 -1.43 2.83 -1.59
N VAL A 80 -2.51 3.61 -1.72
CA VAL A 80 -3.87 3.15 -1.37
C VAL A 80 -4.32 2.03 -2.30
N VAL A 81 -4.09 2.16 -3.61
CA VAL A 81 -4.46 1.12 -4.60
C VAL A 81 -3.69 -0.17 -4.33
N VAL A 82 -2.37 -0.09 -4.16
CA VAL A 82 -1.53 -1.26 -3.86
C VAL A 82 -1.93 -1.89 -2.53
N GLY A 83 -2.14 -1.07 -1.49
CA GLY A 83 -2.52 -1.55 -0.16
C GLY A 83 -3.87 -2.26 -0.16
N LEU A 84 -4.90 -1.70 -0.83
CA LEU A 84 -6.22 -2.35 -0.93
C LEU A 84 -6.16 -3.63 -1.75
N ALA A 85 -5.47 -3.63 -2.89
CA ALA A 85 -5.35 -4.80 -3.73
C ALA A 85 -4.61 -5.94 -3.00
N SER A 86 -3.47 -5.66 -2.35
CA SER A 86 -2.74 -6.65 -1.56
C SER A 86 -3.54 -7.15 -0.36
N ALA A 87 -4.30 -6.28 0.31
CA ALA A 87 -5.16 -6.67 1.42
C ALA A 87 -6.27 -7.64 0.97
N VAL A 88 -6.91 -7.40 -0.18
CA VAL A 88 -7.92 -8.32 -0.73
C VAL A 88 -7.29 -9.68 -1.06
N ILE A 89 -6.16 -9.69 -1.77
CA ILE A 89 -5.45 -10.92 -2.13
C ILE A 89 -5.03 -11.70 -0.87
N GLY A 90 -4.38 -11.01 0.08
CA GLY A 90 -3.91 -11.61 1.32
C GLY A 90 -5.07 -12.15 2.17
N THR A 91 -6.19 -11.41 2.28
CA THR A 91 -7.38 -11.87 3.03
C THR A 91 -7.99 -13.11 2.40
N VAL A 92 -8.16 -13.15 1.08
CA VAL A 92 -8.70 -14.33 0.39
C VAL A 92 -7.82 -15.56 0.64
N LEU A 93 -6.49 -15.43 0.47
CA LEU A 93 -5.56 -16.53 0.73
C LEU A 93 -5.58 -16.95 2.20
N THR A 94 -5.58 -15.98 3.13
CA THR A 94 -5.68 -16.24 4.58
C THR A 94 -6.93 -17.05 4.91
N VAL A 95 -8.10 -16.61 4.45
CA VAL A 95 -9.37 -17.30 4.74
C VAL A 95 -9.40 -18.69 4.10
N VAL A 96 -9.03 -18.81 2.83
CA VAL A 96 -9.08 -20.10 2.13
C VAL A 96 -8.11 -21.11 2.74
N ILE A 97 -6.84 -20.74 2.87
CA ILE A 97 -5.80 -21.67 3.33
C ILE A 97 -5.90 -21.89 4.86
N GLY A 98 -6.12 -20.81 5.63
CA GLY A 98 -6.23 -20.90 7.09
C GLY A 98 -7.43 -21.73 7.54
N THR A 99 -8.62 -21.50 6.96
CA THR A 99 -9.79 -22.32 7.26
C THR A 99 -9.62 -23.77 6.81
N TRP A 100 -9.03 -23.99 5.63
CA TRP A 100 -8.75 -25.35 5.17
C TRP A 100 -7.78 -26.08 6.11
N ALA A 101 -6.72 -25.44 6.57
CA ALA A 101 -5.82 -26.02 7.55
C ALA A 101 -6.55 -26.36 8.86
N GLY A 102 -7.33 -25.41 9.41
CA GLY A 102 -8.03 -25.64 10.69
C GLY A 102 -9.12 -26.70 10.64
N PHE A 103 -9.78 -26.91 9.49
CA PHE A 103 -10.83 -27.94 9.38
C PHE A 103 -10.34 -29.32 8.97
N SER A 104 -9.18 -29.45 8.32
CA SER A 104 -8.75 -30.73 7.73
C SER A 104 -8.25 -31.74 8.76
N GLY A 105 -7.59 -31.30 9.82
CA GLY A 105 -6.99 -32.20 10.81
C GLY A 105 -5.90 -33.15 10.27
N GLY A 106 -5.24 -33.88 11.12
CA GLY A 106 -4.34 -34.96 10.78
C GLY A 106 -3.12 -34.56 9.92
N TRP A 107 -2.86 -35.28 8.83
CA TRP A 107 -1.69 -35.06 7.98
C TRP A 107 -1.81 -33.80 7.14
N ILE A 108 -3.02 -33.50 6.65
CA ILE A 108 -3.28 -32.30 5.82
C ILE A 108 -3.02 -31.05 6.64
N ASP A 109 -3.50 -31.00 7.85
CA ASP A 109 -3.26 -29.89 8.79
C ASP A 109 -1.75 -29.67 9.01
N ARG A 110 -0.99 -30.74 9.28
CA ARG A 110 0.47 -30.64 9.45
C ARG A 110 1.17 -30.11 8.21
N PHE A 111 0.77 -30.56 7.02
CA PHE A 111 1.33 -30.10 5.76
C PHE A 111 1.04 -28.62 5.53
N LEU A 112 -0.23 -28.20 5.68
CA LEU A 112 -0.65 -26.82 5.48
C LEU A 112 0.00 -25.89 6.50
N ASN A 113 0.08 -26.26 7.76
CA ASN A 113 0.76 -25.48 8.79
C ASN A 113 2.26 -25.36 8.49
N GLY A 114 2.92 -26.44 8.02
CA GLY A 114 4.29 -26.37 7.55
C GLY A 114 4.48 -25.41 6.39
N PHE A 115 3.56 -25.42 5.42
CA PHE A 115 3.54 -24.50 4.29
C PHE A 115 3.38 -23.05 4.74
N ILE A 116 2.42 -22.77 5.62
CA ILE A 116 2.21 -21.43 6.24
C ILE A 116 3.50 -20.95 6.93
N LEU A 117 4.17 -21.84 7.67
CA LEU A 117 5.42 -21.51 8.36
C LEU A 117 6.55 -21.16 7.40
N VAL A 118 6.67 -21.86 6.27
CA VAL A 118 7.67 -21.53 5.24
C VAL A 118 7.41 -20.12 4.71
N PHE A 119 6.18 -19.82 4.30
CA PHE A 119 5.84 -18.47 3.79
C PHE A 119 6.02 -17.37 4.84
N ALA A 120 5.69 -17.63 6.10
CA ALA A 120 5.84 -16.67 7.19
C ALA A 120 7.31 -16.30 7.49
N ASN A 121 8.27 -17.14 7.10
CA ASN A 121 9.70 -16.90 7.31
C ASN A 121 10.40 -16.32 6.06
N ILE A 122 9.71 -16.18 4.95
CA ILE A 122 10.27 -15.55 3.75
C ILE A 122 10.38 -14.04 3.96
N PRO A 123 11.56 -13.44 3.78
CA PRO A 123 11.73 -11.99 3.92
C PRO A 123 11.11 -11.26 2.72
N THR A 124 9.82 -10.92 2.83
CA THR A 124 9.01 -10.29 1.77
C THR A 124 9.67 -9.03 1.21
N PHE A 125 10.27 -8.21 2.08
CA PHE A 125 10.95 -7.00 1.63
C PHE A 125 12.17 -7.28 0.73
N ALA A 126 12.94 -8.34 1.01
CA ALA A 126 14.08 -8.71 0.18
C ALA A 126 13.61 -9.11 -1.24
N ILE A 127 12.49 -9.85 -1.32
CA ILE A 127 11.88 -10.22 -2.60
C ILE A 127 11.37 -8.97 -3.35
N LEU A 128 10.70 -8.06 -2.66
CA LEU A 128 10.22 -6.82 -3.26
C LEU A 128 11.37 -5.98 -3.83
N PHE A 129 12.48 -5.83 -3.10
CA PHE A 129 13.66 -5.11 -3.59
C PHE A 129 14.30 -5.81 -4.79
N MET A 130 14.37 -7.14 -4.80
CA MET A 130 14.89 -7.90 -5.92
C MET A 130 14.01 -7.71 -7.17
N ILE A 131 12.70 -7.80 -7.03
CA ILE A 131 11.76 -7.59 -8.13
C ILE A 131 11.83 -6.15 -8.63
N ALA A 132 11.88 -5.16 -7.74
CA ALA A 132 12.00 -3.75 -8.12
C ALA A 132 13.31 -3.47 -8.87
N GLY A 133 14.42 -4.14 -8.51
CA GLY A 133 15.70 -3.99 -9.19
C GLY A 133 15.74 -4.60 -10.58
N VAL A 134 15.03 -5.72 -10.79
CA VAL A 134 15.01 -6.43 -12.09
C VAL A 134 13.94 -5.89 -13.02
N MET A 135 12.77 -5.51 -12.48
CA MET A 135 11.60 -5.07 -13.23
C MET A 135 11.39 -3.56 -13.06
N GLN A 136 12.14 -2.74 -13.79
CA GLN A 136 12.05 -1.27 -13.74
C GLN A 136 10.64 -0.72 -14.05
N ASN A 137 9.79 -1.50 -14.71
CA ASN A 137 8.40 -1.15 -15.04
C ASN A 137 7.38 -2.04 -14.31
N ALA A 138 7.71 -2.52 -13.10
CA ALA A 138 6.76 -3.27 -12.30
C ALA A 138 5.52 -2.42 -12.00
N GLY A 139 4.39 -2.72 -12.65
CA GLY A 139 3.13 -2.04 -12.42
C GLY A 139 2.60 -2.32 -11.00
N TRP A 140 1.71 -1.46 -10.53
CA TRP A 140 1.06 -1.58 -9.21
C TRP A 140 0.45 -2.97 -8.95
N LEU A 141 -0.05 -3.63 -10.00
CA LEU A 141 -0.63 -4.97 -9.91
C LEU A 141 0.39 -6.03 -9.46
N LEU A 142 1.59 -6.02 -10.05
CA LEU A 142 2.65 -6.97 -9.69
C LEU A 142 3.09 -6.77 -8.24
N VAL A 143 3.27 -5.52 -7.82
CA VAL A 143 3.61 -5.18 -6.43
C VAL A 143 2.54 -5.68 -5.47
N SER A 144 1.26 -5.44 -5.79
CA SER A 144 0.12 -5.90 -4.97
C SER A 144 0.04 -7.43 -4.88
N LEU A 145 0.29 -8.14 -5.99
CA LEU A 145 0.32 -9.59 -6.01
C LEU A 145 1.44 -10.14 -5.12
N VAL A 146 2.64 -9.58 -5.23
CA VAL A 146 3.77 -10.03 -4.41
C VAL A 146 3.47 -9.81 -2.93
N ILE A 147 3.05 -8.60 -2.54
CA ILE A 147 2.72 -8.31 -1.14
C ILE A 147 1.61 -9.25 -0.65
N GLY A 148 0.49 -9.34 -1.37
CA GLY A 148 -0.64 -10.17 -0.97
C GLY A 148 -0.31 -11.67 -0.89
N CYS A 149 0.54 -12.16 -1.82
CA CYS A 149 0.98 -13.57 -1.85
C CYS A 149 1.96 -13.94 -0.75
N PHE A 150 2.57 -13.00 -0.04
CA PHE A 150 3.49 -13.30 1.05
C PHE A 150 2.93 -12.92 2.43
N GLU A 151 2.11 -11.88 2.54
CA GLU A 151 1.58 -11.43 3.84
C GLU A 151 0.42 -12.26 4.39
N TRP A 152 -0.28 -13.06 3.56
CA TRP A 152 -1.40 -13.90 3.99
C TRP A 152 -1.03 -14.90 5.11
N SER A 153 0.22 -15.36 5.12
CA SER A 153 0.69 -16.38 6.06
C SER A 153 0.62 -15.93 7.52
N GLY A 154 0.82 -14.63 7.78
CA GLY A 154 0.69 -14.06 9.11
C GLY A 154 -0.75 -14.13 9.66
N GLY A 155 -1.75 -13.88 8.82
CA GLY A 155 -3.17 -14.01 9.17
C GLY A 155 -3.62 -15.45 9.30
N ALA A 156 -3.17 -16.35 8.41
CA ALA A 156 -3.54 -17.76 8.41
C ALA A 156 -3.11 -18.50 9.68
N ARG A 157 -2.08 -18.05 10.38
CA ARG A 157 -1.64 -18.60 11.68
C ARG A 157 -2.55 -18.25 12.84
N GLN A 158 -3.49 -17.33 12.66
CA GLN A 158 -4.42 -16.87 13.71
C GLN A 158 -5.79 -17.52 13.61
N ILE A 159 -6.06 -18.28 12.56
CA ILE A 159 -7.27 -19.06 12.32
C ILE A 159 -7.09 -20.50 12.78
#